data_d7fdb107dff0f10f4618b74ddc7a5692
#
_entry.id   d7fdb107dff0f10f4618b74ddc7a5692
#
_cell.length_a   1.000
_cell.length_b   1.000
_cell.length_c   1.000
_cell.angle_alpha   90.00
_cell.angle_beta   90.00
_cell.angle_gamma   90.00
#
_symmetry.space_group_name_H-M   'P 1'
#
loop_
_entity.id
_entity.type
_entity.pdbx_description
1 polymer ?
#
loop_
_entity_poly.entity_id
_entity_poly.type
_entity_poly.pdbx_seq_one_letter_code
_entity_poly.pdbx_strand_id
1 'polypeptide(L)'
;CGRYTACDVVAELIVFNRSAYEHLDVDFRVLDITADALPEGDVVFVRQVFQHLSNAAIAKAMAKIVACYKYLVLTEHVPALAGFVPNVDIATGAGTRLQIGSGVVLTSPPFNLHAAAERTLSESPQFGGVIRIVVYTLP
;
A
#
# COMPACT_ATOMS: atom_id res chain seq x y z
N CYS A 1 -0.65 2.54 21.03
CA CYS A 1 -0.16 3.23 19.83
C CYS A 1 0.29 4.62 20.24
N GLY A 2 1.48 5.05 19.83
CA GLY A 2 1.98 6.38 20.17
C GLY A 2 1.24 7.45 19.35
N ARG A 3 1.67 7.69 18.12
CA ARG A 3 1.08 8.67 17.20
C ARG A 3 0.56 7.94 15.96
N TYR A 4 -0.57 8.38 15.43
CA TYR A 4 -1.12 7.88 14.16
C TYR A 4 -1.26 9.03 13.16
N THR A 5 -0.66 8.89 11.98
CA THR A 5 -0.79 9.83 10.86
C THR A 5 -1.54 9.12 9.74
N ALA A 6 -2.67 9.69 9.31
CA ALA A 6 -3.47 9.18 8.19
C ALA A 6 -3.27 10.08 6.96
N CYS A 7 -2.94 9.48 5.84
CA CYS A 7 -2.59 10.20 4.62
C CYS A 7 -3.44 9.76 3.42
N ASP A 8 -3.78 10.69 2.57
CA ASP A 8 -4.39 10.45 1.26
C ASP A 8 -3.97 11.56 0.29
N VAL A 9 -3.99 11.29 -1.02
CA VAL A 9 -3.73 12.31 -2.05
C VAL A 9 -4.95 13.21 -2.30
N VAL A 10 -6.15 12.77 -1.90
CA VAL A 10 -7.41 13.48 -2.12
C VAL A 10 -7.63 14.48 -0.98
N ALA A 11 -7.40 15.77 -1.25
CA ALA A 11 -7.50 16.82 -0.25
C ALA A 11 -8.91 16.90 0.39
N GLU A 12 -9.96 16.74 -0.40
CA GLU A 12 -11.35 16.77 0.06
C GLU A 12 -11.64 15.62 1.05
N LEU A 13 -11.07 14.45 0.82
CA LEU A 13 -11.19 13.32 1.74
C LEU A 13 -10.49 13.61 3.07
N ILE A 14 -9.33 14.24 3.04
CA ILE A 14 -8.60 14.65 4.25
C ILE A 14 -9.40 15.69 5.05
N VAL A 15 -10.00 16.67 4.37
CA VAL A 15 -10.87 17.67 5.02
C VAL A 15 -12.07 16.98 5.68
N PHE A 16 -12.74 16.09 4.95
CA PHE A 16 -13.87 15.32 5.49
C PHE A 16 -13.45 14.48 6.72
N ASN A 17 -12.35 13.75 6.62
CA ASN A 17 -11.88 12.88 7.70
C ASN A 17 -11.48 13.66 8.96
N ARG A 18 -10.87 14.83 8.82
CA ARG A 18 -10.57 15.71 9.97
C ARG A 18 -11.82 16.10 10.73
N SER A 19 -12.92 16.39 10.04
CA SER A 19 -14.20 16.71 10.67
C SER A 19 -14.90 15.47 11.22
N ALA A 20 -14.98 14.40 10.43
CA ALA A 20 -15.70 13.19 10.81
C ALA A 20 -15.08 12.46 12.02
N TYR A 21 -13.74 12.56 12.15
CA TYR A 21 -12.94 11.87 13.17
C TYR A 21 -12.22 12.83 14.11
N GLU A 22 -12.76 14.04 14.33
CA GLU A 22 -12.16 15.06 15.22
C GLU A 22 -11.97 14.58 16.65
N HIS A 23 -12.75 13.59 17.08
CA HIS A 23 -12.66 12.97 18.41
C HIS A 23 -11.49 11.98 18.56
N LEU A 24 -10.78 11.67 17.47
CA LEU A 24 -9.61 10.78 17.47
C LEU A 24 -8.32 11.61 17.44
N ASP A 25 -7.31 11.15 18.18
CA ASP A 25 -5.95 11.71 18.11
C ASP A 25 -5.22 11.20 16.86
N VAL A 26 -5.63 11.71 15.69
CA VAL A 26 -5.10 11.35 14.37
C VAL A 26 -4.66 12.61 13.62
N ASP A 27 -3.42 12.58 13.13
CA ASP A 27 -2.89 13.62 12.27
C ASP A 27 -3.22 13.31 10.79
N PHE A 28 -4.21 14.00 10.23
CA PHE A 28 -4.63 13.82 8.84
C PHE A 28 -3.85 14.73 7.89
N ARG A 29 -3.20 14.17 6.88
CA ARG A 29 -2.37 14.91 5.91
C ARG A 29 -2.71 14.57 4.47
N VAL A 30 -2.70 15.59 3.60
CA VAL A 30 -2.61 15.36 2.15
C VAL A 30 -1.18 14.93 1.85
N LEU A 31 -1.00 13.79 1.19
CA LEU A 31 0.33 13.23 0.90
C LEU A 31 0.29 12.32 -0.33
N ASP A 32 1.18 12.58 -1.27
CA ASP A 32 1.51 11.67 -2.37
C ASP A 32 2.67 10.76 -1.95
N ILE A 33 2.38 9.47 -1.74
CA ILE A 33 3.39 8.47 -1.36
C ILE A 33 4.55 8.36 -2.36
N THR A 34 4.36 8.77 -3.62
CA THR A 34 5.39 8.71 -4.67
C THR A 34 6.29 9.93 -4.70
N ALA A 35 5.81 11.09 -4.25
CA ALA A 35 6.49 12.38 -4.37
C ALA A 35 6.96 12.94 -3.02
N ASP A 36 6.09 12.92 -2.01
CA ASP A 36 6.33 13.61 -0.74
C ASP A 36 7.24 12.84 0.22
N ALA A 37 7.78 13.56 1.21
CA ALA A 37 8.46 12.94 2.35
C ALA A 37 7.44 12.21 3.22
N LEU A 38 7.77 10.99 3.63
CA LEU A 38 6.88 10.19 4.47
C LEU A 38 6.98 10.61 5.94
N PRO A 39 5.87 10.54 6.71
CA PRO A 39 5.91 10.74 8.15
C PRO A 39 6.82 9.70 8.83
N GLU A 40 7.51 10.11 9.89
CA GLU A 40 8.28 9.17 10.71
C GLU A 40 7.38 8.19 11.46
N GLY A 41 7.84 6.94 11.59
CA GLY A 41 7.12 5.91 12.33
C GLY A 41 7.82 4.56 12.29
N ASP A 42 7.34 3.61 13.08
CA ASP A 42 7.84 2.23 13.05
C ASP A 42 7.12 1.38 12.01
N VAL A 43 5.84 1.67 11.75
CA VAL A 43 4.94 0.89 10.89
C VAL A 43 4.28 1.80 9.88
N VAL A 44 4.27 1.39 8.62
CA VAL A 44 3.45 2.00 7.57
C VAL A 44 2.38 1.03 7.10
N PHE A 45 1.14 1.52 6.98
CA PHE A 45 0.02 0.81 6.38
C PHE A 45 -0.21 1.38 4.98
N VAL A 46 -0.08 0.54 3.96
CA VAL A 46 -0.43 0.87 2.57
C VAL A 46 -1.63 0.03 2.18
N ARG A 47 -2.79 0.68 2.03
CA ARG A 47 -4.05 -0.02 1.79
C ARG A 47 -4.63 0.34 0.44
N GLN A 48 -4.63 -0.63 -0.48
CA GLN A 48 -5.23 -0.51 -1.81
C GLN A 48 -4.73 0.72 -2.61
N VAL A 49 -3.46 1.08 -2.42
CA VAL A 49 -2.80 2.19 -3.11
C VAL A 49 -1.97 1.67 -4.29
N PHE A 50 -1.13 0.67 -4.05
CA PHE A 50 -0.19 0.19 -5.06
C PHE A 50 -0.88 -0.45 -6.27
N GLN A 51 -2.06 -1.01 -6.09
CA GLN A 51 -2.87 -1.54 -7.21
C GLN A 51 -3.19 -0.51 -8.29
N HIS A 52 -3.12 0.79 -7.97
CA HIS A 52 -3.40 1.91 -8.87
C HIS A 52 -2.14 2.55 -9.45
N LEU A 53 -0.96 2.17 -8.99
CA LEU A 53 0.30 2.81 -9.34
C LEU A 53 1.08 1.98 -10.39
N SER A 54 1.81 2.66 -11.27
CA SER A 54 2.79 2.00 -12.13
C SER A 54 3.92 1.36 -11.31
N ASN A 55 4.63 0.39 -11.88
CA ASN A 55 5.77 -0.23 -11.21
C ASN A 55 6.86 0.80 -10.85
N ALA A 56 7.09 1.79 -11.72
CA ALA A 56 8.02 2.87 -11.43
C ALA A 56 7.59 3.73 -10.23
N ALA A 57 6.29 4.01 -10.08
CA ALA A 57 5.74 4.75 -8.95
C ALA A 57 5.84 3.94 -7.65
N ILE A 58 5.51 2.64 -7.69
CA ILE A 58 5.69 1.73 -6.54
C ILE A 58 7.15 1.67 -6.12
N ALA A 59 8.09 1.54 -7.06
CA ALA A 59 9.53 1.49 -6.75
C ALA A 59 10.00 2.77 -6.02
N LYS A 60 9.53 3.95 -6.44
CA LYS A 60 9.80 5.22 -5.75
C LYS A 60 9.25 5.24 -4.32
N ALA A 61 8.00 4.81 -4.13
CA ALA A 61 7.38 4.71 -2.82
C ALA A 61 8.13 3.72 -1.92
N MET A 62 8.48 2.53 -2.45
CA MET A 62 9.18 1.49 -1.70
C MET A 62 10.57 1.93 -1.25
N ALA A 63 11.33 2.67 -2.08
CA ALA A 63 12.64 3.20 -1.68
C ALA A 63 12.55 4.07 -0.43
N LYS A 64 11.50 4.90 -0.31
CA LYS A 64 11.24 5.73 0.89
C LYS A 64 10.75 4.90 2.06
N ILE A 65 9.84 3.96 1.82
CA ILE A 65 9.28 3.08 2.85
C ILE A 65 10.39 2.28 3.52
N VAL A 66 11.25 1.64 2.76
CA VAL A 66 12.37 0.83 3.29
C VAL A 66 13.35 1.69 4.10
N ALA A 67 13.56 2.95 3.72
CA ALA A 67 14.44 3.86 4.44
C ALA A 67 13.85 4.41 5.75
N CYS A 68 12.52 4.45 5.89
CA CYS A 68 11.84 5.17 6.97
C CYS A 68 11.16 4.26 8.01
N TYR A 69 10.84 3.00 7.66
CA TYR A 69 10.02 2.15 8.51
C TYR A 69 10.64 0.77 8.75
N LYS A 70 10.29 0.17 9.89
CA LYS A 70 10.67 -1.22 10.24
C LYS A 70 9.69 -2.24 9.69
N TYR A 71 8.41 -1.85 9.58
CA TYR A 71 7.34 -2.75 9.15
C TYR A 71 6.47 -2.09 8.09
N LEU A 72 6.12 -2.86 7.06
CA LEU A 72 5.10 -2.52 6.09
C LEU A 72 3.94 -3.50 6.21
N VAL A 73 2.73 -2.97 6.42
CA VAL A 73 1.48 -3.72 6.30
C VAL A 73 0.83 -3.35 4.97
N LEU A 74 0.94 -4.24 4.00
CA LEU A 74 0.38 -4.05 2.67
C LEU A 74 -0.98 -4.74 2.56
N THR A 75 -2.00 -3.99 2.19
CA THR A 75 -3.33 -4.52 1.86
C THR A 75 -3.60 -4.27 0.38
N GLU A 76 -3.74 -5.33 -0.41
CA GLU A 76 -3.95 -5.23 -1.85
C GLU A 76 -5.05 -6.19 -2.33
N HIS A 77 -5.69 -5.84 -3.44
CA HIS A 77 -6.65 -6.70 -4.12
C HIS A 77 -5.92 -7.48 -5.21
N VAL A 78 -5.85 -8.79 -5.05
CA VAL A 78 -5.14 -9.69 -5.96
C VAL A 78 -6.11 -10.70 -6.59
N PRO A 79 -5.79 -11.29 -7.75
CA PRO A 79 -6.61 -12.36 -8.33
C PRO A 79 -6.78 -13.54 -7.37
N ALA A 80 -7.97 -14.15 -7.35
CA ALA A 80 -8.23 -15.39 -6.61
C ALA A 80 -7.55 -16.61 -7.27
N LEU A 81 -7.09 -16.47 -8.52
CA LEU A 81 -6.45 -17.53 -9.27
C LEU A 81 -5.04 -17.79 -8.74
N ALA A 82 -4.77 -19.03 -8.33
CA ALA A 82 -3.42 -19.44 -7.98
C ALA A 82 -2.49 -19.34 -9.20
N GLY A 83 -1.27 -18.80 -8.97
CA GLY A 83 -0.27 -18.69 -10.05
C GLY A 83 -0.54 -17.55 -11.04
N PHE A 84 -1.31 -16.54 -10.69
CA PHE A 84 -1.40 -15.34 -11.53
C PHE A 84 -0.03 -14.69 -11.73
N VAL A 85 0.16 -13.98 -12.86
CA VAL A 85 1.39 -13.23 -13.11
C VAL A 85 1.39 -11.95 -12.28
N PRO A 86 2.29 -11.84 -11.27
CA PRO A 86 2.34 -10.66 -10.43
C PRO A 86 2.95 -9.46 -11.15
N ASN A 87 2.63 -8.28 -10.66
CA ASN A 87 3.29 -7.02 -11.00
C ASN A 87 3.29 -6.65 -12.49
N VAL A 88 2.31 -7.14 -13.27
CA VAL A 88 2.12 -6.63 -14.64
C VAL A 88 1.96 -5.11 -14.56
N ASP A 89 2.76 -4.36 -15.33
CA ASP A 89 2.76 -2.90 -15.22
C ASP A 89 1.48 -2.27 -15.76
N ILE A 90 1.07 -1.17 -15.15
CA ILE A 90 -0.06 -0.35 -15.57
C ILE A 90 0.33 1.14 -15.49
N ALA A 91 -0.39 1.99 -16.20
CA ALA A 91 -0.31 3.42 -15.97
C ALA A 91 -0.92 3.77 -14.60
N THR A 92 -0.31 4.69 -13.86
CA THR A 92 -0.89 5.24 -12.62
C THR A 92 -2.22 5.92 -12.93
N GLY A 93 -3.28 5.55 -12.18
CA GLY A 93 -4.62 6.10 -12.40
C GLY A 93 -5.73 5.30 -11.73
N ALA A 94 -6.96 5.45 -12.24
CA ALA A 94 -8.14 4.83 -11.66
C ALA A 94 -8.24 3.31 -11.90
N GLY A 95 -7.51 2.77 -12.89
CA GLY A 95 -7.46 1.33 -13.17
C GLY A 95 -6.77 0.55 -12.06
N THR A 96 -7.06 -0.74 -11.98
CA THR A 96 -6.40 -1.66 -11.03
C THR A 96 -5.77 -2.84 -11.77
N ARG A 97 -4.72 -3.41 -11.19
CA ARG A 97 -4.09 -4.63 -11.72
C ARG A 97 -5.04 -5.83 -11.75
N LEU A 98 -6.01 -5.89 -10.85
CA LEU A 98 -7.01 -6.95 -10.83
C LEU A 98 -7.78 -7.03 -12.16
N GLN A 99 -8.07 -5.90 -12.81
CA GLN A 99 -8.79 -5.84 -14.09
C GLN A 99 -8.05 -6.55 -15.23
N ILE A 100 -6.73 -6.69 -15.11
CA ILE A 100 -5.88 -7.39 -16.07
C ILE A 100 -5.37 -8.73 -15.54
N GLY A 101 -6.00 -9.27 -14.49
CA GLY A 101 -5.64 -10.56 -13.90
C GLY A 101 -4.29 -10.57 -13.18
N SER A 102 -3.82 -9.41 -12.69
CA SER A 102 -2.56 -9.27 -11.96
C SER A 102 -2.78 -8.66 -10.58
N GLY A 103 -1.75 -8.65 -9.75
CA GLY A 103 -1.76 -8.07 -8.40
C GLY A 103 -0.35 -7.70 -7.95
N VAL A 104 -0.25 -6.90 -6.90
CA VAL A 104 1.05 -6.49 -6.34
C VAL A 104 1.60 -7.57 -5.41
N VAL A 105 2.83 -8.02 -5.69
CA VAL A 105 3.61 -8.94 -4.86
C VAL A 105 5.03 -8.38 -4.77
N LEU A 106 5.35 -7.75 -3.65
CA LEU A 106 6.61 -7.00 -3.51
C LEU A 106 7.87 -7.87 -3.56
N THR A 107 7.78 -9.13 -3.14
CA THR A 107 8.90 -10.08 -3.17
C THR A 107 9.15 -10.69 -4.56
N SER A 108 8.28 -10.42 -5.53
CA SER A 108 8.43 -10.84 -6.94
C SER A 108 8.99 -9.71 -7.81
N PRO A 109 9.60 -10.05 -8.99
CA PRO A 109 10.02 -9.04 -9.96
C PRO A 109 8.87 -8.10 -10.37
N PRO A 110 9.16 -6.83 -10.66
CA PRO A 110 10.47 -6.19 -10.69
C PRO A 110 10.96 -5.67 -9.32
N PHE A 111 10.14 -5.76 -8.27
CA PHE A 111 10.46 -5.13 -6.98
C PHE A 111 11.50 -5.91 -6.19
N ASN A 112 11.41 -7.24 -6.17
CA ASN A 112 12.35 -8.15 -5.49
C ASN A 112 12.69 -7.68 -4.06
N LEU A 113 11.66 -7.29 -3.29
CA LEU A 113 11.86 -6.84 -1.91
C LEU A 113 12.51 -7.97 -1.07
N HIS A 114 13.70 -7.71 -0.55
CA HIS A 114 14.39 -8.58 0.39
C HIS A 114 13.92 -8.27 1.82
N ALA A 115 12.70 -8.71 2.17
CA ALA A 115 12.20 -8.57 3.52
C ALA A 115 12.90 -9.56 4.48
N ALA A 116 13.18 -9.13 5.71
CA ALA A 116 13.69 -10.02 6.76
C ALA A 116 12.67 -11.09 7.15
N ALA A 117 11.38 -10.77 7.05
CA ALA A 117 10.26 -11.71 7.19
C ALA A 117 9.04 -11.23 6.39
N GLU A 118 8.26 -12.18 5.90
CA GLU A 118 6.97 -11.96 5.24
C GLU A 118 5.92 -12.87 5.86
N ARG A 119 4.74 -12.32 6.17
CA ARG A 119 3.63 -13.09 6.71
C ARG A 119 2.30 -12.57 6.20
N THR A 120 1.51 -13.43 5.55
CA THR A 120 0.11 -13.16 5.26
C THR A 120 -0.70 -13.20 6.55
N LEU A 121 -1.40 -12.11 6.86
CA LEU A 121 -2.27 -12.02 8.04
C LEU A 121 -3.69 -12.45 7.74
N SER A 122 -4.20 -12.11 6.58
CA SER A 122 -5.59 -12.36 6.20
C SER A 122 -5.75 -12.39 4.69
N GLU A 123 -6.70 -13.20 4.24
CA GLU A 123 -7.24 -13.22 2.88
C GLU A 123 -8.76 -13.27 2.96
N SER A 124 -9.42 -12.33 2.25
CA SER A 124 -10.89 -12.24 2.20
C SER A 124 -11.34 -12.18 0.74
N PRO A 125 -12.15 -13.15 0.27
CA PRO A 125 -12.73 -13.11 -1.07
C PRO A 125 -13.57 -11.84 -1.26
N GLN A 126 -13.35 -11.12 -2.34
CA GLN A 126 -14.10 -9.91 -2.69
C GLN A 126 -14.03 -9.63 -4.19
N PHE A 127 -15.16 -9.32 -4.82
CA PHE A 127 -15.29 -8.83 -6.21
C PHE A 127 -14.38 -9.53 -7.24
N GLY A 128 -14.42 -10.84 -7.31
CA GLY A 128 -13.65 -11.62 -8.28
C GLY A 128 -12.17 -11.79 -7.97
N GLY A 129 -11.73 -11.33 -6.80
CA GLY A 129 -10.37 -11.46 -6.28
C GLY A 129 -10.35 -11.75 -4.79
N VAL A 130 -9.22 -11.44 -4.18
CA VAL A 130 -8.95 -11.62 -2.75
C VAL A 130 -8.30 -10.34 -2.22
N ILE A 131 -8.87 -9.75 -1.19
CA ILE A 131 -8.17 -8.74 -0.40
C ILE A 131 -7.18 -9.48 0.49
N ARG A 132 -5.89 -9.26 0.23
CA ARG A 132 -4.78 -9.89 0.95
C ARG A 132 -4.08 -8.85 1.80
N ILE A 133 -3.81 -9.21 3.07
CA ILE A 133 -3.02 -8.39 4.00
C ILE A 133 -1.72 -9.12 4.29
N VAL A 134 -0.59 -8.50 3.96
CA VAL A 134 0.75 -9.03 4.19
C VAL A 134 1.55 -8.08 5.05
N VAL A 135 2.24 -8.60 6.06
CA VAL A 135 3.23 -7.87 6.85
C VAL A 135 4.62 -8.24 6.38
N TYR A 136 5.40 -7.23 6.10
CA TYR A 136 6.83 -7.34 5.82
C TYR A 136 7.63 -6.73 6.97
N THR A 137 8.61 -7.47 7.49
CA THR A 137 9.69 -6.89 8.28
C THR A 137 10.75 -6.39 7.30
N LEU A 138 10.95 -5.08 7.27
CA LEU A 138 11.86 -4.45 6.33
C LEU A 138 13.32 -4.65 6.76
N PRO A 139 14.31 -4.60 5.84
CA PRO A 139 15.72 -4.84 6.14
C PRO A 139 16.34 -3.81 7.08
#